data_e5ad4d9e4641c4f3c14139423d9fd4cc
#
_entry.id   e5ad4d9e4641c4f3c14139423d9fd4cc
#
_cell.length_a   1.000
_cell.length_b   1.000
_cell.length_c   1.000
_cell.angle_alpha   90.00
_cell.angle_beta   90.00
_cell.angle_gamma   90.00
#
_symmetry.space_group_name_H-M   'P 1'
#
loop_
_entity.id
_entity.type
_entity.pdbx_description
1 polymer ?
#
loop_
_entity_poly.entity_id
_entity_poly.type
_entity_poly.pdbx_seq_one_letter_code
_entity_poly.pdbx_strand_id
1 'polypeptide(L)'
;MRIGLSVVDAERCVIEDDVSIGHLNALIRIKDLRIGDHTRIGHLNIVRGGDEVNIGRYTEIIRLNEINSIPDPVIVTPADPRFILGDGSIITASHKIDFTDRVEFGKRVILGGRNSSLWTHNRQQTKPIIIGDYSYIGSEIRSAPGGEIPPKCIVGIGSVITKKFSNEYKLIAGVPAGEIKDLDEDGRFLTENKTRPDLPEDI
;
A
#
# COMPACT_ATOMS: atom_id res chain seq x y z
N MET A 1 1.29 -6.06 -22.59
CA MET A 1 2.05 -6.54 -21.39
C MET A 1 3.54 -6.60 -21.71
N ARG A 2 4.42 -6.15 -20.80
CA ARG A 2 5.90 -6.26 -20.89
C ARG A 2 6.44 -6.79 -19.57
N ILE A 3 7.19 -7.88 -19.58
CA ILE A 3 7.83 -8.45 -18.39
C ILE A 3 9.33 -8.53 -18.63
N GLY A 4 10.11 -7.85 -17.77
CA GLY A 4 11.55 -7.94 -17.73
C GLY A 4 12.04 -9.25 -17.10
N LEU A 5 13.32 -9.30 -16.72
CA LEU A 5 13.88 -10.46 -16.01
C LEU A 5 13.33 -10.49 -14.56
N SER A 6 12.18 -11.11 -14.37
CA SER A 6 11.47 -11.20 -13.08
C SER A 6 10.79 -12.57 -12.93
N VAL A 7 10.48 -12.95 -11.70
CA VAL A 7 9.79 -14.21 -11.39
C VAL A 7 8.37 -13.90 -10.94
N VAL A 8 7.41 -14.59 -11.56
CA VAL A 8 5.99 -14.56 -11.13
C VAL A 8 5.56 -16.00 -10.89
N ASP A 9 5.18 -16.32 -9.65
CA ASP A 9 4.74 -17.64 -9.19
C ASP A 9 3.48 -17.47 -8.33
N ALA A 10 2.34 -17.81 -8.90
CA ALA A 10 1.03 -17.76 -8.26
C ALA A 10 0.15 -18.92 -8.71
N GLU A 11 -0.72 -19.40 -7.81
CA GLU A 11 -1.65 -20.50 -8.14
C GLU A 11 -2.71 -20.04 -9.17
N ARG A 12 -3.19 -18.80 -9.04
CA ARG A 12 -4.01 -18.09 -10.02
C ARG A 12 -3.36 -16.77 -10.36
N CYS A 13 -3.25 -16.44 -11.63
CA CYS A 13 -2.61 -15.21 -12.07
C CYS A 13 -3.42 -14.57 -13.19
N VAL A 14 -3.85 -13.32 -12.97
CA VAL A 14 -4.48 -12.48 -13.98
C VAL A 14 -3.67 -11.20 -14.12
N ILE A 15 -3.10 -10.98 -15.29
CA ILE A 15 -2.38 -9.74 -15.63
C ILE A 15 -3.11 -9.14 -16.82
N GLU A 16 -3.68 -7.96 -16.63
CA GLU A 16 -4.45 -7.26 -17.64
C GLU A 16 -3.57 -6.58 -18.70
N ASP A 17 -4.16 -5.76 -19.55
CA ASP A 17 -3.46 -5.16 -20.68
C ASP A 17 -2.53 -4.02 -20.23
N ASP A 18 -1.55 -3.69 -21.06
CA ASP A 18 -0.57 -2.62 -20.86
C ASP A 18 0.19 -2.64 -19.52
N VAL A 19 0.22 -3.78 -18.84
CA VAL A 19 1.02 -3.97 -17.63
C VAL A 19 2.50 -4.05 -17.98
N SER A 20 3.32 -3.36 -17.20
CA SER A 20 4.79 -3.40 -17.30
C SER A 20 5.41 -3.85 -15.99
N ILE A 21 6.16 -4.96 -16.02
CA ILE A 21 6.96 -5.46 -14.89
C ILE A 21 8.44 -5.33 -15.28
N GLY A 22 9.19 -4.56 -14.52
CA GLY A 22 10.63 -4.33 -14.73
C GLY A 22 11.50 -5.55 -14.42
N HIS A 23 12.72 -5.32 -13.99
CA HIS A 23 13.71 -6.38 -13.77
C HIS A 23 13.89 -6.68 -12.28
N LEU A 24 14.26 -7.95 -12.01
CA LEU A 24 14.63 -8.44 -10.68
C LEU A 24 13.50 -8.30 -9.65
N ASN A 25 12.25 -8.41 -10.11
CA ASN A 25 11.12 -8.55 -9.20
C ASN A 25 10.85 -10.02 -8.90
N ALA A 26 10.34 -10.28 -7.69
CA ALA A 26 9.88 -11.60 -7.28
C ALA A 26 8.45 -11.48 -6.72
N LEU A 27 7.45 -11.88 -7.51
CA LEU A 27 6.05 -12.01 -7.10
C LEU A 27 5.78 -13.50 -6.93
N ILE A 28 5.93 -14.03 -5.70
CA ILE A 28 6.05 -15.47 -5.50
C ILE A 28 5.20 -16.02 -4.34
N ARG A 29 4.78 -17.28 -4.48
CA ARG A 29 4.01 -18.01 -3.46
C ARG A 29 2.68 -17.32 -3.15
N ILE A 30 2.05 -16.72 -4.13
CA ILE A 30 0.76 -16.02 -4.02
C ILE A 30 -0.34 -16.98 -4.45
N LYS A 31 -1.47 -17.05 -3.74
CA LYS A 31 -2.59 -17.89 -4.19
C LYS A 31 -3.36 -17.25 -5.33
N ASP A 32 -3.77 -15.98 -5.19
CA ASP A 32 -4.49 -15.24 -6.22
C ASP A 32 -3.78 -13.91 -6.49
N LEU A 33 -3.17 -13.76 -7.66
CA LEU A 33 -2.50 -12.55 -8.10
C LEU A 33 -3.33 -11.89 -9.20
N ARG A 34 -3.68 -10.62 -8.99
CA ARG A 34 -4.31 -9.78 -10.00
C ARG A 34 -3.54 -8.50 -10.18
N ILE A 35 -3.25 -8.13 -11.41
CA ILE A 35 -2.58 -6.87 -11.77
C ILE A 35 -3.45 -6.20 -12.84
N GLY A 36 -4.02 -5.07 -12.46
CA GLY A 36 -4.91 -4.28 -13.30
C GLY A 36 -4.19 -3.56 -14.42
N ASP A 37 -4.97 -3.13 -15.35
CA ASP A 37 -4.57 -2.49 -16.59
C ASP A 37 -3.69 -1.24 -16.39
N HIS A 38 -2.78 -0.96 -17.33
CA HIS A 38 -1.83 0.16 -17.31
C HIS A 38 -0.92 0.26 -16.06
N THR A 39 -0.80 -0.82 -15.29
CA THR A 39 0.00 -0.84 -14.05
C THR A 39 1.48 -1.03 -14.33
N ARG A 40 2.31 -0.39 -13.53
CA ARG A 40 3.77 -0.45 -13.60
C ARG A 40 4.38 -0.98 -12.31
N ILE A 41 5.07 -2.11 -12.39
CA ILE A 41 5.94 -2.61 -11.34
C ILE A 41 7.37 -2.39 -11.79
N GLY A 42 8.10 -1.53 -11.09
CA GLY A 42 9.46 -1.15 -11.48
C GLY A 42 10.48 -2.25 -11.23
N HIS A 43 11.50 -2.02 -10.40
CA HIS A 43 12.61 -2.94 -10.27
C HIS A 43 12.86 -3.36 -8.82
N LEU A 44 13.37 -4.60 -8.64
CA LEU A 44 13.85 -5.07 -7.34
C LEU A 44 12.77 -5.08 -6.24
N ASN A 45 11.50 -5.30 -6.61
CA ASN A 45 10.43 -5.45 -5.64
C ASN A 45 10.24 -6.94 -5.30
N ILE A 46 9.91 -7.21 -4.06
CA ILE A 46 9.53 -8.53 -3.57
C ILE A 46 8.09 -8.45 -3.08
N VAL A 47 7.22 -9.27 -3.66
CA VAL A 47 5.84 -9.50 -3.20
C VAL A 47 5.72 -11.00 -2.93
N ARG A 48 5.46 -11.39 -1.69
CA ARG A 48 5.53 -12.79 -1.33
C ARG A 48 4.43 -13.23 -0.40
N GLY A 49 3.81 -14.36 -0.76
CA GLY A 49 2.80 -15.04 0.06
C GLY A 49 1.42 -14.42 -0.04
N GLY A 50 0.55 -14.84 0.86
CA GLY A 50 -0.81 -14.36 0.98
C GLY A 50 -1.84 -15.10 0.14
N ASP A 51 -3.10 -14.91 0.52
CA ASP A 51 -4.24 -15.50 -0.16
C ASP A 51 -4.63 -14.67 -1.40
N GLU A 52 -4.45 -13.35 -1.34
CA GLU A 52 -4.73 -12.45 -2.43
C GLU A 52 -3.73 -11.30 -2.50
N VAL A 53 -3.25 -11.01 -3.69
CA VAL A 53 -2.53 -9.78 -4.04
C VAL A 53 -3.28 -9.16 -5.21
N ASN A 54 -3.98 -8.06 -4.93
CA ASN A 54 -4.76 -7.33 -5.90
C ASN A 54 -4.18 -5.94 -6.11
N ILE A 55 -3.57 -5.72 -7.26
CA ILE A 55 -2.98 -4.45 -7.68
C ILE A 55 -3.89 -3.83 -8.72
N GLY A 56 -4.51 -2.72 -8.40
CA GLY A 56 -5.48 -2.02 -9.23
C GLY A 56 -4.89 -1.46 -10.52
N ARG A 57 -5.75 -0.85 -11.33
CA ARG A 57 -5.39 -0.24 -12.61
C ARG A 57 -4.60 1.06 -12.41
N TYR A 58 -3.72 1.39 -13.37
CA TYR A 58 -2.91 2.62 -13.34
C TYR A 58 -2.09 2.80 -12.06
N THR A 59 -1.74 1.72 -11.38
CA THR A 59 -0.91 1.76 -10.17
C THR A 59 0.57 1.74 -10.48
N GLU A 60 1.38 2.19 -9.52
CA GLU A 60 2.84 2.09 -9.62
C GLU A 60 3.45 1.54 -8.33
N ILE A 61 4.25 0.48 -8.44
CA ILE A 61 5.15 0.01 -7.38
C ILE A 61 6.57 0.24 -7.88
N ILE A 62 7.25 1.29 -7.35
CA ILE A 62 8.44 1.78 -8.04
C ILE A 62 9.64 0.85 -7.86
N ARG A 63 10.25 0.76 -6.67
CA ARG A 63 11.45 -0.09 -6.52
C ARG A 63 11.78 -0.45 -5.08
N LEU A 64 12.50 -1.58 -4.93
CA LEU A 64 13.10 -2.00 -3.66
C LEU A 64 12.08 -2.17 -2.53
N ASN A 65 10.81 -2.40 -2.85
CA ASN A 65 9.79 -2.64 -1.86
C ASN A 65 9.75 -4.11 -1.47
N GLU A 66 9.49 -4.36 -0.21
CA GLU A 66 9.31 -5.68 0.38
C GLU A 66 7.90 -5.78 0.96
N ILE A 67 7.04 -6.54 0.28
CA ILE A 67 5.62 -6.71 0.58
C ILE A 67 5.40 -8.19 0.85
N ASN A 68 5.31 -8.58 2.13
CA ASN A 68 5.33 -9.99 2.51
C ASN A 68 4.16 -10.35 3.42
N SER A 69 3.55 -11.50 3.17
CA SER A 69 2.76 -12.22 4.16
C SER A 69 3.66 -13.26 4.82
N ILE A 70 3.68 -13.27 6.14
CA ILE A 70 4.48 -14.18 6.93
C ILE A 70 3.53 -15.20 7.58
N PRO A 71 3.42 -16.42 7.06
CA PRO A 71 2.62 -17.44 7.71
C PRO A 71 3.32 -17.86 9.01
N ASP A 72 2.87 -17.35 10.13
CA ASP A 72 3.34 -17.76 11.44
C ASP A 72 2.26 -18.58 12.14
N PRO A 73 2.47 -19.87 12.38
CA PRO A 73 1.49 -20.72 13.04
C PRO A 73 1.23 -20.34 14.49
N VAL A 74 2.04 -19.48 15.08
CA VAL A 74 1.91 -18.97 16.45
C VAL A 74 1.07 -17.69 16.48
N ILE A 75 0.86 -17.06 15.33
CA ILE A 75 0.00 -15.86 15.23
C ILE A 75 -1.45 -16.28 15.41
N VAL A 76 -2.09 -15.59 16.31
CA VAL A 76 -3.50 -15.84 16.65
C VAL A 76 -4.38 -15.59 15.42
N THR A 77 -5.05 -16.63 15.00
CA THR A 77 -6.02 -16.60 13.89
C THR A 77 -7.35 -15.98 14.32
N PRO A 78 -8.16 -15.51 13.36
CA PRO A 78 -7.97 -15.61 11.91
C PRO A 78 -7.20 -14.41 11.37
N ALA A 79 -6.17 -14.67 10.56
CA ALA A 79 -5.53 -13.67 9.72
C ALA A 79 -6.20 -13.66 8.34
N ASP A 80 -6.27 -12.50 7.71
CA ASP A 80 -6.80 -12.28 6.38
C ASP A 80 -5.67 -11.76 5.46
N PRO A 81 -4.74 -12.65 5.00
CA PRO A 81 -3.53 -12.23 4.33
C PRO A 81 -3.79 -11.75 2.90
N ARG A 82 -4.38 -10.57 2.78
CA ARG A 82 -4.66 -9.90 1.52
C ARG A 82 -3.92 -8.58 1.42
N PHE A 83 -3.29 -8.34 0.27
CA PHE A 83 -2.72 -7.06 -0.11
C PHE A 83 -3.54 -6.45 -1.23
N ILE A 84 -4.15 -5.30 -0.98
CA ILE A 84 -5.01 -4.59 -1.92
C ILE A 84 -4.42 -3.20 -2.16
N LEU A 85 -4.14 -2.89 -3.41
CA LEU A 85 -3.69 -1.57 -3.86
C LEU A 85 -4.73 -1.02 -4.85
N GLY A 86 -5.49 -0.03 -4.43
CA GLY A 86 -6.55 0.58 -5.22
C GLY A 86 -6.04 1.32 -6.45
N ASP A 87 -6.91 1.53 -7.42
CA ASP A 87 -6.61 2.14 -8.71
C ASP A 87 -5.89 3.49 -8.55
N GLY A 88 -4.91 3.75 -9.41
CA GLY A 88 -4.17 5.00 -9.45
C GLY A 88 -3.19 5.24 -8.29
N SER A 89 -3.01 4.27 -7.39
CA SER A 89 -2.15 4.41 -6.23
C SER A 89 -0.67 4.19 -6.54
N ILE A 90 0.21 4.76 -5.72
CA ILE A 90 1.66 4.67 -5.88
C ILE A 90 2.31 4.20 -4.59
N ILE A 91 3.18 3.19 -4.69
CA ILE A 91 4.14 2.82 -3.66
C ILE A 91 5.53 3.14 -4.18
N THR A 92 6.22 4.07 -3.54
CA THR A 92 7.48 4.58 -4.07
C THR A 92 8.65 3.61 -3.83
N ALA A 93 9.48 3.79 -2.82
CA ALA A 93 10.70 2.99 -2.75
C ALA A 93 11.07 2.54 -1.33
N SER A 94 11.65 1.33 -1.24
CA SER A 94 12.26 0.82 -0.02
C SER A 94 11.30 0.73 1.18
N HIS A 95 10.03 0.49 0.92
CA HIS A 95 9.03 0.27 1.97
C HIS A 95 8.99 -1.20 2.37
N LYS A 96 8.65 -1.45 3.63
CA LYS A 96 8.39 -2.78 4.17
C LYS A 96 6.93 -2.88 4.58
N ILE A 97 6.20 -3.79 3.97
CA ILE A 97 4.77 -3.99 4.21
C ILE A 97 4.56 -5.45 4.58
N ASP A 98 4.15 -5.68 5.81
CA ASP A 98 3.68 -6.97 6.27
C ASP A 98 2.17 -7.03 6.12
N PHE A 99 1.71 -7.96 5.28
CA PHE A 99 0.29 -8.24 5.09
C PHE A 99 -0.10 -9.66 5.56
N THR A 100 0.43 -10.07 6.70
CA THR A 100 -0.02 -11.28 7.39
C THR A 100 -1.50 -11.19 7.78
N ASP A 101 -2.00 -9.98 8.03
CA ASP A 101 -3.41 -9.61 7.94
C ASP A 101 -3.58 -8.59 6.82
N ARG A 102 -4.81 -8.20 6.50
CA ARG A 102 -5.13 -7.35 5.37
C ARG A 102 -4.42 -5.99 5.44
N VAL A 103 -3.74 -5.64 4.36
CA VAL A 103 -3.29 -4.28 4.07
C VAL A 103 -4.04 -3.78 2.85
N GLU A 104 -4.75 -2.68 3.03
CA GLU A 104 -5.56 -2.07 1.99
C GLU A 104 -5.19 -0.61 1.81
N PHE A 105 -4.80 -0.27 0.59
CA PHE A 105 -4.68 1.09 0.10
C PHE A 105 -5.88 1.37 -0.81
N GLY A 106 -6.62 2.40 -0.51
CA GLY A 106 -7.71 2.87 -1.35
C GLY A 106 -7.23 3.38 -2.70
N LYS A 107 -8.10 4.05 -3.43
CA LYS A 107 -7.79 4.66 -4.72
C LYS A 107 -6.90 5.88 -4.56
N ARG A 108 -5.97 6.06 -5.51
CA ARG A 108 -5.09 7.24 -5.60
C ARG A 108 -4.33 7.59 -4.33
N VAL A 109 -3.99 6.57 -3.55
CA VAL A 109 -3.13 6.71 -2.38
C VAL A 109 -1.68 6.78 -2.81
N ILE A 110 -0.91 7.68 -2.22
CA ILE A 110 0.53 7.75 -2.42
C ILE A 110 1.24 7.40 -1.12
N LEU A 111 1.93 6.25 -1.10
CA LEU A 111 2.93 5.95 -0.08
C LEU A 111 4.26 6.53 -0.57
N GLY A 112 4.53 7.76 -0.13
CA GLY A 112 5.62 8.59 -0.64
C GLY A 112 6.97 8.35 0.03
N GLY A 113 8.01 8.83 -0.62
CA GLY A 113 9.37 8.81 -0.12
C GLY A 113 9.97 7.42 0.02
N ARG A 114 10.39 7.03 1.23
CA ARG A 114 11.05 5.74 1.48
C ARG A 114 10.95 5.30 2.94
N ASN A 115 11.36 4.04 3.18
CA ASN A 115 11.62 3.46 4.51
C ASN A 115 10.41 3.43 5.45
N SER A 116 9.18 3.47 4.92
CA SER A 116 8.00 3.22 5.74
C SER A 116 7.89 1.73 6.07
N SER A 117 7.33 1.43 7.24
CA SER A 117 7.09 0.05 7.67
C SER A 117 5.67 -0.08 8.22
N LEU A 118 4.89 -0.97 7.62
CA LEU A 118 3.51 -1.27 7.97
C LEU A 118 3.47 -2.70 8.49
N TRP A 119 3.07 -2.89 9.74
CA TRP A 119 3.07 -4.20 10.41
C TRP A 119 1.67 -4.57 10.84
N THR A 120 1.07 -5.56 10.19
CA THR A 120 -0.27 -6.04 10.53
C THR A 120 -0.27 -6.97 11.73
N HIS A 121 0.89 -7.49 12.14
CA HIS A 121 1.00 -8.37 13.30
C HIS A 121 2.16 -8.00 14.22
N ASN A 122 2.01 -8.38 15.47
CA ASN A 122 3.04 -8.46 16.48
C ASN A 122 2.74 -9.64 17.42
N ARG A 123 3.52 -9.82 18.49
CA ARG A 123 3.31 -10.93 19.44
C ARG A 123 1.98 -10.89 20.20
N GLN A 124 1.23 -9.78 20.15
CA GLN A 124 0.02 -9.60 20.94
C GLN A 124 -1.25 -9.63 20.08
N GLN A 125 -1.16 -9.20 18.84
CA GLN A 125 -2.33 -9.04 17.99
C GLN A 125 -1.98 -9.07 16.51
N THR A 126 -2.99 -9.45 15.72
CA THR A 126 -3.02 -9.36 14.26
C THR A 126 -4.25 -8.56 13.89
N LYS A 127 -4.06 -7.45 13.16
CA LYS A 127 -5.15 -6.55 12.75
C LYS A 127 -4.82 -5.90 11.41
N PRO A 128 -5.83 -5.64 10.57
CA PRO A 128 -5.62 -5.00 9.28
C PRO A 128 -5.06 -3.58 9.42
N ILE A 129 -4.43 -3.12 8.34
CA ILE A 129 -4.05 -1.72 8.14
C ILE A 129 -4.81 -1.23 6.91
N ILE A 130 -5.53 -0.11 7.07
CA ILE A 130 -6.36 0.46 6.02
C ILE A 130 -5.97 1.92 5.82
N ILE A 131 -5.71 2.28 4.57
CA ILE A 131 -5.41 3.66 4.17
C ILE A 131 -6.46 4.08 3.14
N GLY A 132 -7.29 5.04 3.52
CA GLY A 132 -8.42 5.51 2.73
C GLY A 132 -8.01 6.26 1.47
N ASP A 133 -8.95 6.34 0.55
CA ASP A 133 -8.79 6.94 -0.78
C ASP A 133 -8.17 8.35 -0.74
N TYR A 134 -7.39 8.68 -1.75
CA TYR A 134 -6.82 10.00 -1.96
C TYR A 134 -5.88 10.48 -0.84
N SER A 135 -5.38 9.60 0.01
CA SER A 135 -4.48 9.99 1.09
C SER A 135 -3.02 10.03 0.64
N TYR A 136 -2.28 11.01 1.15
CA TYR A 136 -0.84 11.13 0.96
C TYR A 136 -0.10 10.72 2.22
N ILE A 137 0.74 9.71 2.13
CA ILE A 137 1.51 9.16 3.25
C ILE A 137 2.97 9.53 3.05
N GLY A 138 3.53 10.31 3.96
CA GLY A 138 4.93 10.76 3.89
C GLY A 138 5.94 9.63 4.09
N SER A 139 7.23 10.01 4.06
CA SER A 139 8.34 9.06 4.26
C SER A 139 8.43 8.56 5.70
N GLU A 140 9.04 7.38 5.88
CA GLU A 140 9.47 6.86 7.19
C GLU A 140 8.33 6.63 8.18
N ILE A 141 7.12 6.39 7.68
CA ILE A 141 5.97 6.08 8.53
C ILE A 141 6.13 4.70 9.15
N ARG A 142 5.68 4.57 10.39
CA ARG A 142 5.51 3.29 11.07
C ARG A 142 4.05 3.08 11.41
N SER A 143 3.48 1.95 11.00
CA SER A 143 2.13 1.58 11.42
C SER A 143 2.15 0.29 12.22
N ALA A 144 1.52 0.34 13.37
CA ALA A 144 1.24 -0.83 14.20
C ALA A 144 -0.05 -1.54 13.69
N PRO A 145 -0.28 -2.79 14.12
CA PRO A 145 -1.51 -3.50 13.80
C PRO A 145 -2.77 -2.70 14.16
N GLY A 146 -3.71 -2.58 13.22
CA GLY A 146 -4.94 -1.81 13.39
C GLY A 146 -4.81 -0.30 13.15
N GLY A 147 -3.72 0.14 12.53
CA GLY A 147 -3.60 1.52 12.05
C GLY A 147 -4.55 1.78 10.89
N GLU A 148 -5.44 2.76 11.02
CA GLU A 148 -6.34 3.15 9.93
C GLU A 148 -6.26 4.65 9.70
N ILE A 149 -6.12 5.04 8.44
CA ILE A 149 -6.11 6.43 7.97
C ILE A 149 -7.37 6.66 7.13
N PRO A 150 -8.22 7.63 7.48
CA PRO A 150 -9.40 7.96 6.68
C PRO A 150 -9.02 8.49 5.29
N PRO A 151 -9.98 8.55 4.36
CA PRO A 151 -9.76 9.16 3.07
C PRO A 151 -9.29 10.62 3.17
N LYS A 152 -8.58 11.08 2.14
CA LYS A 152 -8.21 12.48 1.95
C LYS A 152 -7.39 13.07 3.11
N CYS A 153 -6.57 12.26 3.75
CA CYS A 153 -5.67 12.68 4.81
C CYS A 153 -4.22 12.80 4.33
N ILE A 154 -3.47 13.64 4.99
CA ILE A 154 -2.01 13.72 4.84
C ILE A 154 -1.37 13.19 6.12
N VAL A 155 -0.48 12.20 5.96
CA VAL A 155 0.34 11.71 7.09
C VAL A 155 1.74 12.30 6.98
N GLY A 156 2.14 13.06 7.99
CA GLY A 156 3.45 13.72 8.04
C GLY A 156 4.60 12.73 8.19
N ILE A 157 5.77 13.09 7.65
CA ILE A 157 7.00 12.29 7.71
C ILE A 157 7.34 11.84 9.14
N GLY A 158 7.83 10.61 9.29
CA GLY A 158 8.29 10.06 10.57
C GLY A 158 7.18 9.71 11.56
N SER A 159 5.93 9.75 11.17
CA SER A 159 4.80 9.49 12.07
C SER A 159 4.68 8.02 12.46
N VAL A 160 4.18 7.77 13.68
CA VAL A 160 3.91 6.41 14.18
C VAL A 160 2.41 6.24 14.41
N ILE A 161 1.77 5.50 13.53
CA ILE A 161 0.33 5.21 13.54
C ILE A 161 0.08 4.02 14.45
N THR A 162 -0.62 4.24 15.56
CA THR A 162 -0.88 3.20 16.58
C THR A 162 -2.38 2.93 16.79
N LYS A 163 -3.23 3.63 16.07
CA LYS A 163 -4.68 3.57 16.22
C LYS A 163 -5.41 3.88 14.92
N LYS A 164 -6.72 3.67 14.94
CA LYS A 164 -7.65 4.14 13.92
C LYS A 164 -7.93 5.64 14.09
N PHE A 165 -7.92 6.37 12.98
CA PHE A 165 -8.45 7.72 12.83
C PHE A 165 -9.80 7.68 12.12
N SER A 166 -10.62 8.72 12.28
CA SER A 166 -12.00 8.72 11.75
C SER A 166 -12.36 9.95 10.92
N ASN A 167 -11.59 11.02 11.04
CA ASN A 167 -11.92 12.29 10.40
C ASN A 167 -11.12 12.48 9.10
N GLU A 168 -11.83 12.72 8.01
CA GLU A 168 -11.23 13.06 6.71
C GLU A 168 -10.60 14.47 6.73
N TYR A 169 -9.80 14.77 5.71
CA TYR A 169 -9.15 16.06 5.51
C TYR A 169 -8.29 16.52 6.71
N LYS A 170 -7.58 15.59 7.34
CA LYS A 170 -6.68 15.89 8.46
C LYS A 170 -5.21 15.76 8.07
N LEU A 171 -4.41 16.65 8.65
CA LEU A 171 -2.98 16.40 8.83
C LEU A 171 -2.82 15.52 10.07
N ILE A 172 -2.29 14.32 9.89
CA ILE A 172 -2.01 13.35 10.95
C ILE A 172 -0.49 13.24 11.08
N ALA A 173 0.05 13.53 12.26
CA ALA A 173 1.50 13.47 12.44
C ALA A 173 1.91 13.22 13.90
N GLY A 174 3.18 12.83 14.09
CA GLY A 174 3.80 12.70 15.41
C GLY A 174 4.08 11.27 15.86
N VAL A 175 4.64 11.13 17.08
CA VAL A 175 5.03 9.86 17.72
C VAL A 175 4.55 9.87 19.17
N PRO A 176 3.44 9.17 19.50
CA PRO A 176 2.46 8.58 18.59
C PRO A 176 1.71 9.64 17.77
N ALA A 177 1.21 9.26 16.60
CA ALA A 177 0.51 10.17 15.71
C ALA A 177 -0.84 10.63 16.28
N GLY A 178 -1.16 11.91 16.02
CA GLY A 178 -2.43 12.55 16.33
C GLY A 178 -2.92 13.40 15.15
N GLU A 179 -4.19 13.77 15.17
CA GLU A 179 -4.71 14.78 14.27
C GLU A 179 -4.19 16.15 14.69
N ILE A 180 -3.45 16.82 13.81
CA ILE A 180 -2.76 18.09 14.10
C ILE A 180 -3.66 19.28 13.74
N LYS A 181 -4.24 19.26 12.55
CA LYS A 181 -5.10 20.31 12.02
C LYS A 181 -5.96 19.81 10.87
N ASP A 182 -6.96 20.58 10.50
CA ASP A 182 -7.65 20.40 9.23
C ASP A 182 -6.73 20.78 8.07
N LEU A 183 -6.89 20.13 6.93
CA LEU A 183 -6.17 20.52 5.73
C LEU A 183 -6.67 21.87 5.22
N ASP A 184 -5.75 22.76 4.94
CA ASP A 184 -5.98 23.99 4.18
C ASP A 184 -6.23 23.70 2.67
N GLU A 185 -6.43 24.73 1.88
CA GLU A 185 -6.71 24.61 0.44
C GLU A 185 -5.60 23.85 -0.29
N ASP A 186 -4.33 24.13 0.02
CA ASP A 186 -3.20 23.43 -0.59
C ASP A 186 -3.17 21.95 -0.21
N GLY A 187 -3.40 21.63 1.06
CA GLY A 187 -3.50 20.26 1.52
C GLY A 187 -4.66 19.50 0.88
N ARG A 188 -5.82 20.13 0.73
CA ARG A 188 -6.97 19.55 0.02
C ARG A 188 -6.68 19.36 -1.47
N PHE A 189 -6.00 20.30 -2.09
CA PHE A 189 -5.57 20.16 -3.47
C PHE A 189 -4.71 18.89 -3.68
N LEU A 190 -3.82 18.59 -2.74
CA LEU A 190 -2.99 17.38 -2.80
C LEU A 190 -3.80 16.09 -2.65
N THR A 191 -4.89 16.13 -1.91
CA THR A 191 -5.72 14.95 -1.64
C THR A 191 -6.97 14.85 -2.54
N GLU A 192 -7.34 15.90 -3.26
CA GLU A 192 -8.49 15.91 -4.19
C GLU A 192 -8.09 15.51 -5.61
N ASN A 193 -7.09 14.62 -5.74
CA ASN A 193 -6.84 14.00 -7.01
C ASN A 193 -6.02 14.76 -8.05
N LYS A 194 -5.50 15.89 -7.67
CA LYS A 194 -4.73 16.70 -8.61
C LYS A 194 -3.24 16.33 -8.67
N THR A 195 -2.84 15.37 -7.82
CA THR A 195 -1.47 14.84 -7.82
C THR A 195 -1.18 13.89 -8.98
N ARG A 196 -2.21 13.35 -9.63
CA ARG A 196 -2.11 12.45 -10.79
C ARG A 196 -3.03 12.93 -11.93
N PRO A 197 -2.77 14.10 -12.52
CA PRO A 197 -3.60 14.64 -13.61
C PRO A 197 -3.50 13.81 -14.91
N ASP A 198 -2.56 12.89 -14.97
CA ASP A 198 -2.34 11.93 -16.06
C ASP A 198 -3.33 10.77 -16.04
N LEU A 199 -4.07 10.58 -14.96
CA LEU A 199 -5.03 9.48 -14.85
C LEU A 199 -6.39 9.83 -15.46
N PRO A 200 -7.08 8.81 -16.01
CA PRO A 200 -8.48 8.95 -16.41
C PRO A 200 -9.38 9.40 -15.25
N GLU A 201 -10.48 10.07 -15.57
CA GLU A 201 -11.41 10.61 -14.55
C GLU A 201 -12.11 9.52 -13.72
N ASP A 202 -12.25 8.32 -14.26
CA ASP A 202 -12.94 7.18 -13.62
C ASP A 202 -12.04 6.35 -12.69
N ILE A 203 -10.77 6.69 -12.60
CA ILE A 203 -9.76 5.99 -11.76
C ILE A 203 -9.68 6.58 -10.35
#